data_2b1ed146b11d42f30184942e05be5c04
#
_entry.id   2b1ed146b11d42f30184942e05be5c04
#
_cell.length_a   1.000
_cell.length_b   1.000
_cell.length_c   1.000
_cell.angle_alpha   90.00
_cell.angle_beta   90.00
_cell.angle_gamma   90.00
#
_symmetry.space_group_name_H-M   'P 1'
#
loop_
_entity.id
_entity.type
_entity.pdbx_description
1 polymer ?
#
loop_
_entity_poly.entity_id
_entity_poly.type
_entity_poly.pdbx_seq_one_letter_code
_entity_poly.pdbx_strand_id
1 'polypeptide(L)'
;MRHRIDPELTRRARELRNNPTPTELAVWHRIAHYRPAFTRQLVVPPFIIDLACRKARLGVEFDGSHHTAQAEADARRTAFLQRKGWRIIRLWNSDVLGNPDGAVLHILAEAAECLGGTHPQPLPEREGRSRASRRG
;
A
#
# COMPACT_ATOMS: atom_id res chain seq x y z
N MET A 1 21.45 -19.02 3.96
CA MET A 1 22.03 -17.78 4.34
C MET A 1 21.01 -16.68 4.30
N ARG A 2 20.98 -15.90 5.34
CA ARG A 2 20.01 -14.90 5.41
C ARG A 2 20.49 -13.57 4.83
N HIS A 3 19.61 -12.90 4.15
CA HIS A 3 19.92 -11.61 3.60
C HIS A 3 20.04 -10.58 4.68
N ARG A 4 21.03 -9.75 4.54
CA ARG A 4 21.19 -8.65 5.46
C ARG A 4 20.69 -7.39 4.79
N ILE A 5 19.77 -6.71 5.44
CA ILE A 5 19.27 -5.44 4.92
C ILE A 5 20.31 -4.35 5.21
N ASP A 6 20.56 -3.53 4.20
CA ASP A 6 21.47 -2.41 4.32
C ASP A 6 21.04 -1.56 5.52
N PRO A 7 21.96 -1.29 6.48
CA PRO A 7 21.60 -0.43 7.62
C PRO A 7 21.10 0.94 7.22
N GLU A 8 21.62 1.49 6.14
CA GLU A 8 21.16 2.79 5.67
C GLU A 8 19.70 2.73 5.25
N LEU A 9 19.31 1.65 4.60
CA LEU A 9 17.93 1.48 4.17
C LEU A 9 16.99 1.33 5.36
N THR A 10 17.43 0.58 6.37
CA THR A 10 16.66 0.43 7.60
C THR A 10 16.50 1.78 8.31
N ARG A 11 17.57 2.56 8.36
CA ARG A 11 17.53 3.87 8.98
C ARG A 11 16.55 4.78 8.25
N ARG A 12 16.59 4.77 6.91
CA ARG A 12 15.69 5.59 6.13
C ARG A 12 14.22 5.20 6.36
N ALA A 13 13.96 3.90 6.40
CA ALA A 13 12.60 3.44 6.65
C ALA A 13 12.11 3.90 8.01
N ARG A 14 12.97 3.85 9.01
CA ARG A 14 12.61 4.31 10.35
C ARG A 14 12.30 5.80 10.36
N GLU A 15 13.14 6.59 9.66
CA GLU A 15 12.89 8.03 9.58
C GLU A 15 11.55 8.32 8.93
N LEU A 16 11.25 7.60 7.84
CA LEU A 16 10.01 7.81 7.14
C LEU A 16 8.81 7.42 8.00
N ARG A 17 8.93 6.35 8.80
CA ARG A 17 7.86 5.95 9.70
C ARG A 17 7.61 6.99 10.77
N ASN A 18 8.67 7.66 11.21
CA ASN A 18 8.55 8.66 12.27
C ASN A 18 8.08 10.01 11.76
N ASN A 19 8.06 10.20 10.45
CA ASN A 19 7.68 11.47 9.85
C ASN A 19 6.67 11.24 8.73
N PRO A 20 5.47 10.74 9.07
CA PRO A 20 4.48 10.43 8.06
C PRO A 20 3.92 11.68 7.40
N THR A 21 3.60 11.55 6.12
CA THR A 21 2.91 12.62 5.41
C THR A 21 1.43 12.65 5.79
N PRO A 22 0.74 13.77 5.55
CA PRO A 22 -0.71 13.80 5.78
C PRO A 22 -1.45 12.71 5.03
N THR A 23 -1.03 12.41 3.80
CA THR A 23 -1.65 11.36 3.01
C THR A 23 -1.51 10.01 3.69
N GLU A 24 -0.30 9.70 4.13
CA GLU A 24 -0.06 8.44 4.82
C GLU A 24 -0.89 8.32 6.08
N LEU A 25 -0.97 9.40 6.85
CA LEU A 25 -1.76 9.39 8.07
C LEU A 25 -3.24 9.17 7.81
N ALA A 26 -3.76 9.84 6.78
CA ALA A 26 -5.18 9.70 6.47
C ALA A 26 -5.54 8.26 6.15
N VAL A 27 -4.69 7.58 5.40
CA VAL A 27 -4.92 6.18 5.07
C VAL A 27 -4.66 5.29 6.28
N TRP A 28 -3.57 5.54 6.98
CA TRP A 28 -3.18 4.69 8.10
C TRP A 28 -4.23 4.66 9.21
N HIS A 29 -4.82 5.81 9.52
CA HIS A 29 -5.85 5.87 10.56
C HIS A 29 -7.01 4.93 10.26
N ARG A 30 -7.26 4.67 8.99
CA ARG A 30 -8.41 3.86 8.58
C ARG A 30 -8.06 2.40 8.36
N ILE A 31 -6.78 2.10 8.10
CA ILE A 31 -6.40 0.76 7.66
C ILE A 31 -5.54 0.02 8.68
N ALA A 32 -5.09 0.72 9.73
CA ALA A 32 -4.12 0.16 10.67
C ALA A 32 -4.62 -1.10 11.38
N HIS A 33 -5.93 -1.21 11.55
CA HIS A 33 -6.50 -2.35 12.27
C HIS A 33 -7.02 -3.45 11.36
N TYR A 34 -6.81 -3.28 10.06
CA TYR A 34 -7.33 -4.24 9.10
C TYR A 34 -6.49 -5.52 9.13
N ARG A 35 -7.11 -6.63 8.76
CA ARG A 35 -6.42 -7.92 8.63
C ARG A 35 -6.71 -8.48 7.24
N PRO A 36 -5.71 -9.00 6.54
CA PRO A 36 -4.30 -9.10 6.99
C PRO A 36 -3.67 -7.71 7.11
N ALA A 37 -2.69 -7.62 7.99
CA ALA A 37 -2.14 -6.33 8.39
C ALA A 37 -1.39 -5.62 7.27
N PHE A 38 -1.45 -4.31 7.31
CA PHE A 38 -0.62 -3.46 6.45
C PHE A 38 0.55 -2.92 7.25
N THR A 39 1.65 -2.66 6.57
CA THR A 39 2.86 -2.13 7.16
C THR A 39 3.26 -0.85 6.42
N ARG A 40 3.62 0.18 7.18
CA ARG A 40 4.12 1.41 6.57
C ARG A 40 5.62 1.28 6.34
N GLN A 41 6.09 1.83 5.23
CA GLN A 41 7.51 1.93 4.92
C GLN A 41 8.20 0.59 5.01
N LEU A 42 7.72 -0.36 4.21
CA LEU A 42 8.29 -1.70 4.18
C LEU A 42 9.53 -1.71 3.29
N VAL A 43 10.62 -2.24 3.84
CA VAL A 43 11.86 -2.34 3.09
C VAL A 43 11.83 -3.58 2.21
N VAL A 44 11.95 -3.38 0.91
CA VAL A 44 12.18 -4.44 -0.08
C VAL A 44 13.40 -4.00 -0.86
N PRO A 45 14.60 -4.38 -0.40
CA PRO A 45 15.82 -3.79 -0.93
C PRO A 45 15.92 -3.87 -2.43
N PRO A 46 16.36 -2.81 -3.07
CA PRO A 46 16.88 -1.57 -2.51
C PRO A 46 15.81 -0.48 -2.31
N PHE A 47 14.53 -0.87 -2.28
CA PHE A 47 13.45 0.10 -2.24
C PHE A 47 12.68 0.04 -0.93
N ILE A 48 11.90 1.09 -0.68
CA ILE A 48 10.98 1.16 0.45
C ILE A 48 9.59 1.40 -0.13
N ILE A 49 8.63 0.57 0.25
CA ILE A 49 7.26 0.70 -0.19
C ILE A 49 6.48 1.50 0.86
N ASP A 50 5.76 2.54 0.44
CA ASP A 50 5.08 3.42 1.38
C ASP A 50 4.10 2.67 2.28
N LEU A 51 3.30 1.80 1.70
CA LEU A 51 2.32 1.02 2.45
C LEU A 51 2.23 -0.35 1.79
N ALA A 52 2.28 -1.40 2.59
CA ALA A 52 2.33 -2.74 2.01
C ALA A 52 1.55 -3.73 2.85
N CYS A 53 0.85 -4.64 2.16
CA CYS A 53 0.27 -5.80 2.78
C CYS A 53 1.11 -7.00 2.35
N ARG A 54 1.91 -7.52 3.27
CA ARG A 54 2.83 -8.59 2.93
C ARG A 54 2.12 -9.85 2.51
N LYS A 55 1.03 -10.18 3.16
CA LYS A 55 0.33 -11.40 2.84
C LYS A 55 -0.26 -11.34 1.43
N ALA A 56 -0.76 -10.18 1.04
CA ALA A 56 -1.34 -10.01 -0.29
C ALA A 56 -0.29 -9.70 -1.35
N ARG A 57 0.92 -9.35 -0.93
CA ARG A 57 1.97 -8.88 -1.83
C ARG A 57 1.53 -7.65 -2.59
N LEU A 58 0.85 -6.77 -1.89
CA LEU A 58 0.36 -5.52 -2.46
C LEU A 58 1.15 -4.37 -1.88
N GLY A 59 1.68 -3.52 -2.75
CA GLY A 59 2.34 -2.28 -2.35
C GLY A 59 1.57 -1.09 -2.87
N VAL A 60 1.47 -0.06 -2.05
CA VAL A 60 0.79 1.18 -2.39
C VAL A 60 1.79 2.31 -2.31
N GLU A 61 1.86 3.10 -3.38
CA GLU A 61 2.74 4.26 -3.44
C GLU A 61 1.91 5.51 -3.52
N PHE A 62 2.25 6.48 -2.68
CA PHE A 62 1.55 7.77 -2.69
C PHE A 62 2.42 8.77 -3.43
N ASP A 63 1.85 9.40 -4.43
CA ASP A 63 2.61 10.25 -5.34
C ASP A 63 2.12 11.69 -5.27
N GLY A 64 3.03 12.61 -5.07
CA GLY A 64 2.66 14.00 -4.85
C GLY A 64 2.77 14.88 -6.07
N SER A 65 3.38 14.39 -7.15
CA SER A 65 3.58 15.23 -8.32
C SER A 65 3.64 14.39 -9.58
N HIS A 66 3.44 15.07 -10.71
CA HIS A 66 3.44 14.43 -12.01
C HIS A 66 4.74 14.72 -12.75
N HIS A 67 5.85 14.56 -12.09
CA HIS A 67 7.15 14.85 -12.70
C HIS A 67 7.52 13.79 -13.72
N THR A 68 7.62 14.20 -14.95
CA THR A 68 8.04 13.29 -16.01
C THR A 68 9.50 12.88 -15.85
N ALA A 69 10.30 13.73 -15.24
CA ALA A 69 11.73 13.43 -15.07
C ALA A 69 11.96 12.16 -14.25
N GLN A 70 11.02 11.79 -13.40
CA GLN A 70 11.16 10.61 -12.56
C GLN A 70 10.42 9.40 -13.08
N ALA A 71 9.73 9.55 -14.22
CA ALA A 71 8.87 8.48 -14.70
C ALA A 71 9.64 7.21 -15.01
N GLU A 72 10.82 7.34 -15.61
CA GLU A 72 11.62 6.16 -15.93
C GLU A 72 12.12 5.44 -14.69
N ALA A 73 12.59 6.21 -13.72
CA ALA A 73 13.07 5.61 -12.48
C ALA A 73 11.93 4.89 -11.76
N ASP A 74 10.74 5.52 -11.76
CA ASP A 74 9.57 4.92 -11.14
C ASP A 74 9.16 3.64 -11.85
N ALA A 75 9.24 3.64 -13.19
CA ALA A 75 8.88 2.46 -13.96
C ALA A 75 9.83 1.31 -13.67
N ARG A 76 11.12 1.61 -13.56
CA ARG A 76 12.11 0.57 -13.23
C ARG A 76 11.90 0.01 -11.84
N ARG A 77 11.57 0.90 -10.90
CA ARG A 77 11.29 0.50 -9.53
C ARG A 77 10.08 -0.42 -9.47
N THR A 78 9.01 -0.02 -10.14
CA THR A 78 7.80 -0.82 -10.19
C THR A 78 8.07 -2.17 -10.84
N ALA A 79 8.79 -2.19 -11.95
CA ALA A 79 9.11 -3.45 -12.63
C ALA A 79 9.92 -4.38 -11.72
N PHE A 80 10.87 -3.81 -10.98
CA PHE A 80 11.67 -4.61 -10.05
C PHE A 80 10.78 -5.25 -8.99
N LEU A 81 9.89 -4.46 -8.41
CA LEU A 81 9.01 -4.97 -7.35
C LEU A 81 8.04 -6.01 -7.90
N GLN A 82 7.56 -5.81 -9.12
CA GLN A 82 6.68 -6.78 -9.75
C GLN A 82 7.39 -8.11 -9.97
N ARG A 83 8.66 -8.05 -10.35
CA ARG A 83 9.43 -9.29 -10.51
C ARG A 83 9.63 -10.01 -9.19
N LYS A 84 9.58 -9.26 -8.08
CA LYS A 84 9.66 -9.85 -6.75
C LYS A 84 8.31 -10.37 -6.26
N GLY A 85 7.29 -10.27 -7.09
CA GLY A 85 5.99 -10.80 -6.75
C GLY A 85 5.02 -9.80 -6.16
N TRP A 86 5.36 -8.52 -6.24
CA TRP A 86 4.51 -7.47 -5.70
C TRP A 86 3.60 -6.88 -6.76
N ARG A 87 2.36 -6.64 -6.39
CA ARG A 87 1.48 -5.77 -7.18
C ARG A 87 1.62 -4.37 -6.61
N ILE A 88 1.89 -3.41 -7.48
CA ILE A 88 2.10 -2.02 -7.05
C ILE A 88 0.98 -1.16 -7.61
N ILE A 89 0.29 -0.43 -6.74
CA ILE A 89 -0.67 0.56 -7.18
C ILE A 89 -0.19 1.94 -6.71
N ARG A 90 -0.53 2.95 -7.48
CA ARG A 90 -0.12 4.31 -7.19
C ARG A 90 -1.35 5.17 -7.02
N LEU A 91 -1.35 5.97 -5.99
CA LEU A 91 -2.44 6.88 -5.69
C LEU A 91 -1.87 8.28 -5.56
N TRP A 92 -2.57 9.23 -6.15
CA TRP A 92 -2.15 10.62 -6.03
C TRP A 92 -2.53 11.15 -4.65
N ASN A 93 -1.63 11.92 -4.05
CA ASN A 93 -1.91 12.51 -2.74
C ASN A 93 -3.21 13.29 -2.74
N SER A 94 -3.43 14.09 -3.80
CA SER A 94 -4.64 14.90 -3.87
C SER A 94 -5.90 14.06 -3.89
N ASP A 95 -5.86 12.93 -4.60
CA ASP A 95 -7.02 12.05 -4.64
C ASP A 95 -7.29 11.42 -3.29
N VAL A 96 -6.23 11.01 -2.61
CA VAL A 96 -6.38 10.40 -1.29
C VAL A 96 -6.92 11.41 -0.29
N LEU A 97 -6.34 12.60 -0.27
CA LEU A 97 -6.79 13.63 0.69
C LEU A 97 -8.19 14.11 0.39
N GLY A 98 -8.59 14.09 -0.87
CA GLY A 98 -9.94 14.48 -1.25
C GLY A 98 -10.99 13.44 -0.90
N ASN A 99 -10.60 12.17 -0.80
CA ASN A 99 -11.53 11.10 -0.49
C ASN A 99 -10.80 9.92 0.14
N PRO A 100 -10.37 10.08 1.39
CA PRO A 100 -9.57 9.01 2.02
C PRO A 100 -10.34 7.70 2.20
N ASP A 101 -11.63 7.78 2.45
CA ASP A 101 -12.42 6.54 2.58
C ASP A 101 -12.46 5.77 1.27
N GLY A 102 -12.65 6.48 0.16
CA GLY A 102 -12.64 5.83 -1.15
C GLY A 102 -11.29 5.24 -1.48
N ALA A 103 -10.21 5.95 -1.12
CA ALA A 103 -8.87 5.44 -1.36
C ALA A 103 -8.64 4.14 -0.59
N VAL A 104 -9.08 4.07 0.66
CA VAL A 104 -8.91 2.87 1.47
C VAL A 104 -9.73 1.73 0.89
N LEU A 105 -10.95 1.99 0.47
CA LEU A 105 -11.77 0.94 -0.16
C LEU A 105 -11.09 0.38 -1.40
N HIS A 106 -10.48 1.25 -2.19
CA HIS A 106 -9.75 0.81 -3.36
C HIS A 106 -8.57 -0.09 -2.98
N ILE A 107 -7.82 0.33 -1.97
CA ILE A 107 -6.68 -0.45 -1.50
C ILE A 107 -7.13 -1.83 -1.01
N LEU A 108 -8.20 -1.86 -0.24
CA LEU A 108 -8.70 -3.13 0.30
C LEU A 108 -9.22 -4.05 -0.79
N ALA A 109 -9.85 -3.47 -1.82
CA ALA A 109 -10.31 -4.27 -2.95
C ALA A 109 -9.13 -4.90 -3.70
N GLU A 110 -8.06 -4.12 -3.88
CA GLU A 110 -6.87 -4.66 -4.53
C GLU A 110 -6.24 -5.77 -3.69
N ALA A 111 -6.20 -5.58 -2.38
CA ALA A 111 -5.64 -6.60 -1.50
C ALA A 111 -6.44 -7.89 -1.59
N ALA A 112 -7.76 -7.78 -1.64
CA ALA A 112 -8.62 -8.96 -1.76
C ALA A 112 -8.35 -9.70 -3.05
N GLU A 113 -8.17 -8.97 -4.15
CA GLU A 113 -7.82 -9.60 -5.41
C GLU A 113 -6.50 -10.34 -5.35
N CYS A 114 -5.51 -9.70 -4.72
CA CYS A 114 -4.19 -10.31 -4.59
C CYS A 114 -4.24 -11.59 -3.76
N LEU A 115 -5.18 -11.67 -2.84
CA LEU A 115 -5.33 -12.85 -2.00
C LEU A 115 -6.14 -13.95 -2.68
N GLY A 116 -6.52 -13.72 -3.93
CA GLY A 116 -7.26 -14.72 -4.69
C GLY A 116 -8.76 -14.61 -4.56
N GLY A 117 -9.24 -13.56 -3.90
CA GLY A 117 -10.67 -13.33 -3.80
C GLY A 117 -11.23 -12.82 -5.11
N THR A 118 -12.44 -13.21 -5.40
CA THR A 118 -13.09 -12.80 -6.62
C THR A 118 -13.88 -11.51 -6.43
N HIS A 119 -14.03 -11.08 -5.21
CA HIS A 119 -14.72 -9.84 -4.92
C HIS A 119 -14.21 -9.31 -3.59
N PRO A 120 -14.24 -7.99 -3.40
CA PRO A 120 -13.74 -7.40 -2.16
C PRO A 120 -14.59 -7.79 -0.97
N GLN A 121 -13.93 -7.94 0.14
CA GLN A 121 -14.62 -8.16 1.39
C GLN A 121 -15.27 -6.85 1.83
N PRO A 122 -16.46 -6.91 2.38
CA PRO A 122 -17.02 -5.71 2.99
C PRO A 122 -16.21 -5.35 4.21
N LEU A 123 -16.26 -4.10 4.57
CA LEU A 123 -15.56 -3.68 5.78
C LEU A 123 -16.20 -4.36 6.98
N PRO A 124 -15.39 -4.85 7.83
CA PRO A 124 -15.94 -5.52 9.01
C PRO A 124 -16.82 -4.58 9.75
N GLU A 125 -17.65 -4.92 9.65
CA GLU A 125 -18.31 -4.41 9.95
C GLU A 125 -18.87 -3.72 10.23
N ARG A 126 -19.01 -3.58 9.97
CA ARG A 126 -19.87 -2.88 10.02
C ARG A 126 -20.97 -3.37 9.60
N GLU A 127 -21.08 -4.11 9.33
CA GLU A 127 -21.46 -4.76 8.78
C GLU A 127 -21.97 -5.24 8.53
N GLY A 128 -22.52 -5.44 8.48
CA GLY A 128 -22.69 -5.97 8.02
C GLY A 128 -23.07 -6.20 7.14
N ARG A 129 -23.20 -6.02 6.58
CA ARG A 129 -23.17 -6.19 5.58
C ARG A 129 -23.34 -6.76 4.91
N SER A 130 -23.82 -6.74 4.64
CA SER A 130 -23.59 -7.32 3.86
C SER A 130 -23.74 -7.67 3.00
N ARG A 131 -24.01 -7.67 2.59
CA ARG A 131 -23.62 -8.14 1.77
C ARG A 131 -23.79 -8.57 1.08
N ALA A 132 -24.35 -8.29 1.09
CA ALA A 132 -23.91 -8.81 0.52
C ALA A 132 -23.91 -9.10 -0.23
N SER A 133 -24.12 -8.89 -0.29
CA SER A 133 -23.42 -9.27 -0.78
C SER A 133 -23.24 -9.46 -1.36
N ARG A 134 -23.41 -9.35 -1.48
CA ARG A 134 -22.63 -9.65 -1.81
C ARG A 134 -22.36 -9.96 -2.21
N ARG A 135 -22.75 -9.85 -2.21
CA ARG A 135 -22.04 -10.21 -2.36
C ARG A 135 -21.70 -10.49 -2.50
N GLY A 136 -22.23 -10.34 -2.52
CA GLY A 136 -21.51 -10.50 -2.38
C GLY A 136 -21.38 -10.65 -2.72
#